data_9d5d3367692f2cfaf7746b435749d8ec
#
_entry.id   9d5d3367692f2cfaf7746b435749d8ec
#
_cell.length_a   1.000
_cell.length_b   1.000
_cell.length_c   1.000
_cell.angle_alpha   90.00
_cell.angle_beta   90.00
_cell.angle_gamma   90.00
#
_symmetry.space_group_name_H-M   'P 1'
#
loop_
_entity.id
_entity.type
_entity.pdbx_description
1 polymer ?
#
loop_
_entity_poly.entity_id
_entity_poly.type
_entity_poly.pdbx_seq_one_letter_code
_entity_poly.pdbx_strand_id
1 'polypeptide(L)'
;QGGRGYVEFGCDWNSMITNEKREKFLLFSAGRIRYGLFYAGYHLTMYHHAGTYLEDGVVDNVLIHPHVGLDLAEVARMEKLSVQAGWLQAFQNDRKYVGEYVTPHGFQLEIKAQKWKFGIFNTLYAGKNLMPYYMTDNPSLDYGPGLYWGEPWYRTNRIYDRLELYWQPLCNETMKL
;
A
#
# COMPACT_ATOMS: atom_id res chain seq x y z
N GLN A 1 -4.00 31.08 3.20
CA GLN A 1 -4.71 29.81 3.03
C GLN A 1 -4.04 28.79 3.93
N GLY A 2 -4.71 28.41 5.04
CA GLY A 2 -4.19 27.44 5.99
C GLY A 2 -4.09 26.05 5.37
N GLY A 3 -3.04 25.31 5.71
CA GLY A 3 -2.87 23.91 5.32
C GLY A 3 -4.03 23.08 5.87
N ARG A 4 -4.53 22.14 5.04
CA ARG A 4 -5.50 21.15 5.48
C ARG A 4 -4.76 19.82 5.60
N GLY A 5 -4.92 19.16 6.72
CA GLY A 5 -4.31 17.86 6.97
C GLY A 5 -5.23 16.95 7.75
N TYR A 6 -4.94 15.65 7.67
CA TYR A 6 -5.57 14.61 8.47
C TYR A 6 -4.53 13.56 8.89
N VAL A 7 -4.86 12.86 9.95
CA VAL A 7 -4.18 11.65 10.39
C VAL A 7 -5.29 10.67 10.78
N GLU A 8 -5.14 9.43 10.38
CA GLU A 8 -6.05 8.34 10.72
C GLU A 8 -5.28 7.13 11.24
N PHE A 9 -5.97 6.36 12.08
CA PHE A 9 -5.47 5.10 12.62
C PHE A 9 -6.60 4.07 12.56
N GLY A 10 -6.24 2.84 12.35
CA GLY A 10 -7.21 1.75 12.38
C GLY A 10 -6.58 0.42 12.71
N CYS A 11 -7.44 -0.48 13.13
CA CYS A 11 -7.12 -1.87 13.40
C CYS A 11 -8.19 -2.75 12.77
N ASP A 12 -7.76 -3.74 12.02
CA ASP A 12 -8.61 -4.79 11.48
C ASP A 12 -8.17 -6.14 12.05
N TRP A 13 -9.05 -6.76 12.82
CA TRP A 13 -8.77 -8.04 13.48
C TRP A 13 -9.33 -9.18 12.63
N ASN A 14 -8.46 -9.85 11.90
CA ASN A 14 -8.86 -10.84 10.91
C ASN A 14 -9.09 -12.24 11.48
N SER A 15 -8.33 -12.62 12.51
CA SER A 15 -8.43 -13.96 13.11
C SER A 15 -7.88 -13.99 14.52
N MET A 16 -8.61 -14.64 15.43
CA MET A 16 -8.12 -14.98 16.77
C MET A 16 -7.33 -16.28 16.74
N ILE A 17 -6.37 -16.40 17.67
CA ILE A 17 -5.57 -17.61 17.82
C ILE A 17 -6.42 -18.79 18.31
N THR A 18 -6.24 -19.95 17.67
CA THR A 18 -6.81 -21.24 18.08
C THR A 18 -5.78 -22.35 17.83
N ASN A 19 -6.15 -23.61 18.05
CA ASN A 19 -5.31 -24.76 17.69
C ASN A 19 -5.07 -24.88 16.19
N GLU A 20 -6.00 -24.37 15.36
CA GLU A 20 -5.98 -24.53 13.91
C GLU A 20 -5.79 -23.20 13.17
N LYS A 21 -6.09 -22.08 13.83
CA LYS A 21 -6.05 -20.76 13.21
C LYS A 21 -4.98 -19.88 13.83
N ARG A 22 -4.20 -19.23 12.97
CA ARG A 22 -3.22 -18.23 13.36
C ARG A 22 -3.90 -16.93 13.76
N GLU A 23 -3.37 -16.25 14.76
CA GLU A 23 -3.76 -14.87 15.04
C GLU A 23 -3.29 -13.94 13.94
N LYS A 24 -4.19 -13.11 13.46
CA LYS A 24 -3.92 -12.14 12.39
C LYS A 24 -4.65 -10.83 12.65
N PHE A 25 -3.91 -9.74 12.60
CA PHE A 25 -4.49 -8.40 12.59
C PHE A 25 -3.65 -7.43 11.78
N LEU A 26 -4.31 -6.40 11.26
CA LEU A 26 -3.69 -5.29 10.57
C LEU A 26 -3.84 -4.02 11.41
N LEU A 27 -2.74 -3.35 11.71
CA LEU A 27 -2.73 -1.98 12.18
C LEU A 27 -2.34 -1.08 11.03
N PHE A 28 -3.02 0.04 10.88
CA PHE A 28 -2.64 1.03 9.88
C PHE A 28 -2.71 2.45 10.43
N SER A 29 -1.90 3.30 9.86
CA SER A 29 -1.94 4.75 10.03
C SER A 29 -1.70 5.41 8.69
N ALA A 30 -2.45 6.46 8.41
CA ALA A 30 -2.23 7.30 7.25
C ALA A 30 -2.37 8.77 7.63
N GLY A 31 -1.63 9.62 6.93
CA GLY A 31 -1.74 11.05 7.13
C GLY A 31 -1.35 11.81 5.88
N ARG A 32 -1.94 13.00 5.74
CA ARG A 32 -1.63 13.90 4.64
C ARG A 32 -1.75 15.34 5.08
N ILE A 33 -0.83 16.18 4.62
CA ILE A 33 -0.89 17.63 4.71
C ILE A 33 -0.81 18.23 3.33
N ARG A 34 -1.57 19.30 3.08
CA ARG A 34 -1.58 20.03 1.81
C ARG A 34 -1.29 21.49 2.04
N TYR A 35 -0.42 22.06 1.21
CA TYR A 35 -0.13 23.47 1.14
C TYR A 35 -0.10 23.94 -0.32
N GLY A 36 -1.09 24.72 -0.74
CA GLY A 36 -1.25 25.13 -2.13
C GLY A 36 -1.40 23.94 -3.07
N LEU A 37 -0.51 23.85 -4.05
CA LEU A 37 -0.46 22.73 -5.00
C LEU A 37 0.28 21.51 -4.45
N PHE A 38 1.08 21.66 -3.41
CA PHE A 38 1.90 20.61 -2.85
C PHE A 38 1.15 19.82 -1.78
N TYR A 39 1.43 18.55 -1.69
CA TYR A 39 1.05 17.74 -0.56
C TYR A 39 2.16 16.75 -0.18
N ALA A 40 2.17 16.38 1.07
CA ALA A 40 3.01 15.30 1.59
C ALA A 40 2.14 14.39 2.45
N GLY A 41 2.46 13.13 2.50
CA GLY A 41 1.72 12.17 3.29
C GLY A 41 2.51 10.90 3.55
N TYR A 42 1.87 9.99 4.27
CA TYR A 42 2.42 8.67 4.54
C TYR A 42 1.29 7.65 4.68
N HIS A 43 1.64 6.40 4.41
CA HIS A 43 0.90 5.22 4.83
C HIS A 43 1.85 4.33 5.62
N LEU A 44 1.36 3.80 6.73
CA LEU A 44 2.05 2.81 7.55
C LEU A 44 1.08 1.65 7.75
N THR A 45 1.53 0.46 7.47
CA THR A 45 0.78 -0.77 7.77
C THR A 45 1.67 -1.72 8.54
N MET A 46 1.10 -2.37 9.55
CA MET A 46 1.73 -3.48 10.26
C MET A 46 0.76 -4.67 10.25
N TYR A 47 1.12 -5.70 9.51
CA TYR A 47 0.36 -6.92 9.47
C TYR A 47 1.00 -7.95 10.39
N HIS A 48 0.28 -8.30 11.47
CA HIS A 48 0.69 -9.30 12.42
C HIS A 48 0.19 -10.68 12.00
N HIS A 49 1.09 -11.64 11.91
CA HIS A 49 0.79 -13.03 11.58
C HIS A 49 1.50 -13.93 12.59
N ALA A 50 0.78 -14.30 13.63
CA ALA A 50 1.31 -15.15 14.71
C ALA A 50 1.16 -16.65 14.39
N GLY A 51 1.62 -17.50 15.30
CA GLY A 51 1.40 -18.94 15.28
C GLY A 51 -0.04 -19.34 15.65
N THR A 52 -0.20 -20.61 15.92
CA THR A 52 -1.39 -21.22 16.54
C THR A 52 -1.03 -21.59 17.98
N TYR A 53 -1.98 -22.13 18.76
CA TYR A 53 -1.64 -22.70 20.07
C TYR A 53 -0.72 -23.93 20.01
N LEU A 54 -0.66 -24.58 18.83
CA LEU A 54 0.16 -25.78 18.62
C LEU A 54 1.46 -25.50 17.87
N GLU A 55 1.52 -24.39 17.14
CA GLU A 55 2.67 -24.03 16.31
C GLU A 55 3.16 -22.62 16.65
N ASP A 56 4.35 -22.51 17.17
CA ASP A 56 5.01 -21.23 17.35
C ASP A 56 5.39 -20.60 16.00
N GLY A 57 5.45 -19.29 15.98
CA GLY A 57 5.97 -18.52 14.85
C GLY A 57 5.24 -17.21 14.69
N VAL A 58 6.00 -16.15 14.52
CA VAL A 58 5.49 -14.80 14.27
C VAL A 58 6.20 -14.27 13.04
N VAL A 59 5.42 -13.77 12.09
CA VAL A 59 5.94 -13.02 10.95
C VAL A 59 5.60 -11.56 11.14
N ASP A 60 6.64 -10.75 11.27
CA ASP A 60 6.53 -9.30 11.27
C ASP A 60 6.48 -8.82 9.83
N ASN A 61 5.51 -7.98 9.52
CA ASN A 61 5.34 -7.38 8.21
C ASN A 61 4.91 -5.92 8.36
N VAL A 62 5.86 -5.03 8.28
CA VAL A 62 5.64 -3.58 8.38
C VAL A 62 6.00 -2.96 7.04
N LEU A 63 5.12 -2.11 6.51
CA LEU A 63 5.34 -1.33 5.31
C LEU A 63 5.13 0.15 5.59
N ILE A 64 6.09 0.97 5.21
CA ILE A 64 6.06 2.42 5.31
C ILE A 64 6.13 3.01 3.90
N HIS A 65 5.25 3.96 3.62
CA HIS A 65 5.17 4.64 2.33
C HIS A 65 5.02 6.16 2.52
N PRO A 66 6.10 6.90 2.83
CA PRO A 66 6.10 8.35 2.70
C PRO A 66 6.03 8.76 1.23
N HIS A 67 5.28 9.82 0.96
CA HIS A 67 5.11 10.33 -0.40
C HIS A 67 4.93 11.84 -0.41
N VAL A 68 5.27 12.45 -1.53
CA VAL A 68 5.04 13.85 -1.85
C VAL A 68 4.38 13.97 -3.21
N GLY A 69 3.62 15.02 -3.43
CA GLY A 69 2.96 15.19 -4.72
C GLY A 69 2.51 16.61 -5.00
N LEU A 70 2.06 16.76 -6.23
CA LEU A 70 1.48 17.98 -6.78
C LEU A 70 0.05 17.70 -7.23
N ASP A 71 -0.85 18.58 -6.86
CA ASP A 71 -2.22 18.63 -7.38
C ASP A 71 -2.33 19.84 -8.32
N LEU A 72 -2.37 19.56 -9.59
CA LEU A 72 -2.36 20.55 -10.67
C LEU A 72 -3.74 20.72 -11.34
N ALA A 73 -4.78 20.10 -10.81
CA ALA A 73 -6.11 20.05 -11.41
C ALA A 73 -6.66 21.46 -11.69
N GLU A 74 -6.58 22.36 -10.73
CA GLU A 74 -7.07 23.75 -10.84
C GLU A 74 -6.29 24.55 -11.89
N VAL A 75 -4.96 24.46 -11.87
CA VAL A 75 -4.07 25.18 -12.80
C VAL A 75 -4.27 24.71 -14.25
N ALA A 76 -4.41 23.38 -14.42
CA ALA A 76 -4.62 22.78 -15.74
C ALA A 76 -6.08 22.84 -16.22
N ARG A 77 -7.02 23.32 -15.39
CA ARG A 77 -8.46 23.30 -15.65
C ARG A 77 -8.95 21.89 -16.01
N MET A 78 -8.57 20.92 -15.20
CA MET A 78 -8.95 19.52 -15.29
C MET A 78 -9.70 19.09 -14.01
N GLU A 79 -10.54 18.05 -14.10
CA GLU A 79 -11.20 17.48 -12.92
C GLU A 79 -10.19 16.83 -11.97
N LYS A 80 -9.17 16.20 -12.56
CA LYS A 80 -8.03 15.64 -11.80
C LYS A 80 -6.76 15.81 -12.62
N LEU A 81 -5.71 16.26 -11.97
CA LEU A 81 -4.35 16.16 -12.46
C LEU A 81 -3.42 16.16 -11.26
N SER A 82 -2.83 15.03 -10.96
CA SER A 82 -1.88 14.91 -9.85
C SER A 82 -0.72 14.00 -10.23
N VAL A 83 0.44 14.33 -9.67
CA VAL A 83 1.65 13.51 -9.74
C VAL A 83 2.13 13.29 -8.32
N GLN A 84 2.41 12.05 -7.96
CA GLN A 84 2.90 11.66 -6.63
C GLN A 84 4.13 10.79 -6.78
N ALA A 85 5.15 11.07 -5.98
CA ALA A 85 6.34 10.25 -5.84
C ALA A 85 6.43 9.74 -4.40
N GLY A 86 6.72 8.48 -4.22
CA GLY A 86 6.78 7.84 -2.91
C GLY A 86 7.95 6.87 -2.81
N TRP A 87 8.37 6.65 -1.58
CA TRP A 87 9.34 5.62 -1.22
C TRP A 87 8.65 4.57 -0.37
N LEU A 88 8.82 3.31 -0.75
CA LEU A 88 8.29 2.19 0.01
C LEU A 88 9.43 1.46 0.70
N GLN A 89 9.26 1.25 1.98
CA GLN A 89 10.20 0.51 2.81
C GLN A 89 9.43 -0.56 3.57
N ALA A 90 9.78 -1.82 3.33
CA ALA A 90 9.26 -2.93 4.14
C ALA A 90 10.30 -3.36 5.19
N PHE A 91 9.78 -3.87 6.31
CA PHE A 91 10.53 -4.51 7.36
C PHE A 91 9.83 -5.83 7.65
N GLN A 92 10.48 -6.93 7.31
CA GLN A 92 9.89 -8.25 7.45
C GLN A 92 10.85 -9.19 8.16
N ASN A 93 10.30 -9.97 9.07
CA ASN A 93 11.05 -10.99 9.79
C ASN A 93 10.16 -12.19 10.09
N ASP A 94 10.57 -13.35 9.67
CA ASP A 94 10.07 -14.61 10.23
C ASP A 94 10.91 -14.96 11.44
N ARG A 95 10.36 -14.77 12.64
CA ARG A 95 11.10 -14.93 13.90
C ARG A 95 11.50 -16.38 14.17
N LYS A 96 10.81 -17.36 13.56
CA LYS A 96 11.08 -18.78 13.77
C LYS A 96 12.17 -19.31 12.83
N TYR A 97 12.10 -18.96 11.55
CA TYR A 97 12.95 -19.57 10.53
C TYR A 97 14.09 -18.68 10.05
N VAL A 98 13.96 -17.36 10.21
CA VAL A 98 14.97 -16.40 9.75
C VAL A 98 15.65 -15.67 10.91
N GLY A 99 14.87 -15.08 11.83
CA GLY A 99 15.39 -14.38 12.99
C GLY A 99 15.99 -13.00 12.71
N GLU A 100 16.07 -12.60 11.45
CA GLU A 100 16.63 -11.32 11.00
C GLU A 100 15.63 -10.53 10.19
N TYR A 101 15.72 -9.19 10.25
CA TYR A 101 14.90 -8.33 9.41
C TYR A 101 15.45 -8.23 8.00
N VAL A 102 14.63 -8.55 7.02
CA VAL A 102 14.84 -8.17 5.63
C VAL A 102 14.15 -6.85 5.36
N THR A 103 14.82 -5.94 4.65
CA THR A 103 14.38 -4.55 4.47
C THR A 103 14.29 -4.16 2.99
N PRO A 104 13.45 -4.85 2.20
CA PRO A 104 13.29 -4.50 0.80
C PRO A 104 12.63 -3.13 0.65
N HIS A 105 12.99 -2.44 -0.43
CA HIS A 105 12.50 -1.10 -0.68
C HIS A 105 12.32 -0.85 -2.18
N GLY A 106 11.56 0.20 -2.49
CA GLY A 106 11.32 0.65 -3.86
C GLY A 106 10.77 2.05 -3.93
N PHE A 107 10.76 2.57 -5.14
CA PHE A 107 10.21 3.86 -5.49
C PHE A 107 8.89 3.69 -6.25
N GLN A 108 7.93 4.56 -5.99
CA GLN A 108 6.65 4.60 -6.68
C GLN A 108 6.43 5.98 -7.28
N LEU A 109 5.92 6.00 -8.51
CA LEU A 109 5.39 7.19 -9.17
C LEU A 109 3.93 6.92 -9.55
N GLU A 110 3.04 7.81 -9.15
CA GLU A 110 1.64 7.79 -9.56
C GLU A 110 1.29 9.04 -10.35
N ILE A 111 0.55 8.86 -11.44
CA ILE A 111 -0.01 9.95 -12.24
C ILE A 111 -1.51 9.71 -12.37
N LYS A 112 -2.31 10.70 -12.02
CA LYS A 112 -3.76 10.70 -12.19
C LYS A 112 -4.15 11.90 -13.02
N ALA A 113 -4.86 11.67 -14.11
CA ALA A 113 -5.41 12.73 -14.95
C ALA A 113 -6.85 12.40 -15.32
N GLN A 114 -7.73 13.39 -15.28
CA GLN A 114 -9.12 13.28 -15.74
C GLN A 114 -9.57 14.59 -16.35
N LYS A 115 -10.13 14.50 -17.54
CA LYS A 115 -10.78 15.63 -18.20
C LYS A 115 -12.05 15.15 -18.91
N TRP A 116 -13.17 15.85 -18.68
CA TRP A 116 -14.50 15.46 -19.13
C TRP A 116 -14.89 14.06 -18.61
N LYS A 117 -15.02 13.11 -19.52
CA LYS A 117 -15.42 11.73 -19.21
C LYS A 117 -14.27 10.72 -19.27
N PHE A 118 -13.07 11.17 -19.60
CA PHE A 118 -11.90 10.33 -19.80
C PHE A 118 -10.90 10.52 -18.67
N GLY A 119 -10.36 9.44 -18.19
CA GLY A 119 -9.32 9.48 -17.18
C GLY A 119 -8.23 8.44 -17.40
N ILE A 120 -7.09 8.78 -16.84
CA ILE A 120 -5.87 7.95 -16.83
C ILE A 120 -5.40 7.85 -15.39
N PHE A 121 -5.06 6.65 -14.99
CA PHE A 121 -4.32 6.40 -13.77
C PHE A 121 -3.14 5.49 -14.11
N ASN A 122 -1.94 5.95 -13.79
CA ASN A 122 -0.72 5.18 -13.98
C ASN A 122 0.02 5.03 -12.66
N THR A 123 0.46 3.82 -12.36
CA THR A 123 1.33 3.48 -11.24
C THR A 123 2.57 2.80 -11.77
N LEU A 124 3.70 3.45 -11.61
CA LEU A 124 5.02 2.89 -11.88
C LEU A 124 5.69 2.57 -10.55
N TYR A 125 6.16 1.34 -10.40
CA TYR A 125 6.98 0.91 -9.27
C TYR A 125 8.34 0.42 -9.78
N ALA A 126 9.40 0.78 -9.07
CA ALA A 126 10.75 0.30 -9.33
C ALA A 126 11.44 -0.04 -8.01
N GLY A 127 11.75 -1.32 -7.81
CA GLY A 127 12.33 -1.75 -6.53
C GLY A 127 12.45 -3.25 -6.37
N LYS A 128 12.56 -3.66 -5.12
CA LYS A 128 12.64 -5.07 -4.72
C LYS A 128 11.25 -5.60 -4.34
N ASN A 129 11.09 -6.91 -4.36
CA ASN A 129 9.92 -7.55 -3.76
C ASN A 129 9.79 -7.14 -2.29
N LEU A 130 8.73 -6.37 -1.96
CA LEU A 130 8.46 -5.88 -0.61
C LEU A 130 7.86 -6.95 0.31
N MET A 131 7.44 -8.09 -0.28
CA MET A 131 6.74 -9.18 0.40
C MET A 131 7.44 -10.53 0.15
N PRO A 132 8.70 -10.70 0.60
CA PRO A 132 9.51 -11.89 0.29
C PRO A 132 8.91 -13.20 0.81
N TYR A 133 8.06 -13.15 1.86
CA TYR A 133 7.41 -14.33 2.42
C TYR A 133 6.02 -14.62 1.84
N TYR A 134 5.59 -13.86 0.84
CA TYR A 134 4.33 -14.13 0.16
C TYR A 134 4.43 -15.31 -0.80
N MET A 135 5.51 -15.38 -1.55
CA MET A 135 5.88 -16.50 -2.44
C MET A 135 7.38 -16.69 -2.39
N THR A 136 7.81 -17.87 -1.99
CA THR A 136 9.23 -18.24 -1.92
C THR A 136 9.39 -19.73 -2.24
N ASP A 137 10.55 -20.13 -2.71
CA ASP A 137 10.90 -21.53 -2.96
C ASP A 137 11.09 -22.33 -1.66
N ASN A 138 11.15 -21.66 -0.51
CA ASN A 138 11.21 -22.31 0.80
C ASN A 138 9.78 -22.52 1.34
N PRO A 139 9.27 -23.77 1.41
CA PRO A 139 7.91 -24.05 1.87
C PRO A 139 7.62 -23.57 3.31
N SER A 140 8.65 -23.48 4.14
CA SER A 140 8.51 -23.00 5.52
C SER A 140 8.29 -21.50 5.62
N LEU A 141 8.60 -20.76 4.58
CA LEU A 141 8.46 -19.30 4.50
C LEU A 141 7.39 -18.85 3.50
N ASP A 142 6.73 -19.78 2.82
CA ASP A 142 5.67 -19.47 1.86
C ASP A 142 4.32 -19.38 2.56
N TYR A 143 3.95 -18.16 2.94
CA TYR A 143 2.69 -17.88 3.63
C TYR A 143 1.56 -17.48 2.67
N GLY A 144 1.88 -17.17 1.45
CA GLY A 144 0.91 -16.82 0.40
C GLY A 144 -0.09 -15.74 0.82
N PRO A 145 -1.34 -15.84 0.35
CA PRO A 145 -2.40 -14.88 0.68
C PRO A 145 -2.72 -14.79 2.17
N GLY A 146 -2.30 -15.79 2.96
CA GLY A 146 -2.46 -15.77 4.41
C GLY A 146 -1.71 -14.67 5.12
N LEU A 147 -0.60 -14.23 4.55
CA LEU A 147 0.25 -13.19 5.12
C LEU A 147 -0.16 -11.77 4.70
N TYR A 148 -0.63 -11.60 3.46
CA TYR A 148 -0.74 -10.27 2.92
C TYR A 148 -1.84 -10.11 1.86
N TRP A 149 -2.56 -9.00 1.99
CA TRP A 149 -3.52 -8.50 1.01
C TRP A 149 -3.02 -7.14 0.53
N GLY A 150 -2.38 -7.07 -0.59
CA GLY A 150 -1.85 -5.81 -1.06
C GLY A 150 -1.79 -5.69 -2.56
N GLU A 151 -1.24 -4.61 -3.00
CA GLU A 151 -1.12 -4.30 -4.42
C GLU A 151 -0.19 -5.30 -5.12
N PRO A 152 -0.51 -5.75 -6.32
CA PRO A 152 0.29 -6.74 -7.06
C PRO A 152 1.76 -6.33 -7.24
N TRP A 153 2.02 -5.02 -7.34
CA TRP A 153 3.37 -4.50 -7.52
C TRP A 153 4.26 -4.60 -6.27
N TYR A 154 3.70 -4.80 -5.07
CA TYR A 154 4.50 -5.06 -3.86
C TYR A 154 5.32 -6.36 -3.96
N ARG A 155 4.90 -7.30 -4.79
CA ARG A 155 5.58 -8.58 -5.02
C ARG A 155 6.51 -8.57 -6.24
N THR A 156 6.59 -7.45 -6.90
CA THR A 156 7.43 -7.30 -8.09
C THR A 156 8.89 -7.07 -7.68
N ASN A 157 9.77 -7.79 -8.33
CA ASN A 157 11.20 -7.60 -8.20
C ASN A 157 11.73 -6.97 -9.48
N ARG A 158 11.89 -5.67 -9.51
CA ARG A 158 12.43 -4.75 -10.52
C ARG A 158 11.45 -3.64 -10.87
N ILE A 159 10.68 -3.79 -11.93
CA ILE A 159 9.77 -2.75 -12.46
C ILE A 159 8.39 -3.34 -12.66
N TYR A 160 7.41 -2.60 -12.25
CA TYR A 160 6.00 -2.85 -12.51
C TYR A 160 5.36 -1.55 -13.00
N ASP A 161 4.60 -1.63 -14.08
CA ASP A 161 3.83 -0.52 -14.61
C ASP A 161 2.38 -0.96 -14.82
N ARG A 162 1.47 -0.14 -14.30
CA ARG A 162 0.02 -0.34 -14.44
C ARG A 162 -0.60 0.93 -15.00
N LEU A 163 -1.10 0.85 -16.21
CA LEU A 163 -1.86 1.90 -16.85
C LEU A 163 -3.34 1.53 -16.87
N GLU A 164 -4.16 2.38 -16.28
CA GLU A 164 -5.62 2.28 -16.33
C GLU A 164 -6.18 3.44 -17.15
N LEU A 165 -6.97 3.10 -18.16
CA LEU A 165 -7.76 4.05 -18.92
C LEU A 165 -9.22 3.82 -18.57
N TYR A 166 -9.94 4.87 -18.22
CA TYR A 166 -11.35 4.75 -17.91
C TYR A 166 -12.18 5.81 -18.62
N TRP A 167 -13.41 5.45 -18.91
CA TRP A 167 -14.40 6.31 -19.50
C TRP A 167 -15.68 6.28 -18.68
N GLN A 168 -16.20 7.44 -18.30
CA GLN A 168 -17.40 7.62 -17.50
C GLN A 168 -18.50 8.28 -18.35
N PRO A 169 -19.31 7.52 -19.10
CA PRO A 169 -20.28 8.08 -20.04
C PRO A 169 -21.42 8.84 -19.37
N LEU A 170 -21.76 8.48 -18.12
CA LEU A 170 -22.85 9.06 -17.35
C LEU A 170 -22.29 9.64 -16.05
N CYS A 171 -22.20 10.98 -15.98
CA CYS A 171 -21.97 11.73 -14.76
C CYS A 171 -23.29 12.39 -14.33
N ASN A 172 -24.21 11.65 -13.73
CA ASN A 172 -25.37 12.23 -13.04
C ASN A 172 -25.01 12.40 -11.56
N GLU A 173 -25.23 13.60 -11.02
CA GLU A 173 -25.07 13.89 -9.60
C GLU A 173 -25.93 12.99 -8.68
N THR A 174 -26.95 12.34 -9.24
CA THR A 174 -27.86 11.42 -8.57
C THR A 174 -27.29 10.00 -8.38
N MET A 175 -26.15 9.66 -8.95
CA MET A 175 -25.47 8.38 -8.78
C MET A 175 -24.17 8.51 -7.95
N LYS A 176 -24.19 9.29 -6.90
CA LYS A 176 -23.17 9.20 -5.86
C LYS A 176 -23.61 8.07 -4.90
N LEU A 177 -23.10 6.87 -5.14
CA LEU A 177 -23.08 5.79 -4.16
C LEU A 177 -21.94 6.03 -3.18
#